data_32ca1d514fd5baca9f51ead7a2bc04d2
#
_entry.id   32ca1d514fd5baca9f51ead7a2bc04d2
#
_cell.length_a   1.000
_cell.length_b   1.000
_cell.length_c   1.000
_cell.angle_alpha   90.00
_cell.angle_beta   90.00
_cell.angle_gamma   90.00
#
_symmetry.space_group_name_H-M   'P 1'
#
loop_
_entity.id
_entity.type
_entity.pdbx_description
1 polymer ?
#
loop_
_entity_poly.entity_id
_entity_poly.type
_entity_poly.pdbx_seq_one_letter_code
_entity_poly.pdbx_strand_id
1 'polypeptide(L)'
;MNVALKPGDQALELVRVMKASRERVFAAWVDPDQASRWWLPQDCTLVSCKMDVRVGGAWHRRMRVPDGSVVAKWGEYHDVSSPERLVFTYNTEYADGTIDPETLVTVTLEDLGEGRTRLTLRHERFWSEPASISHTGGWTGALNRLEQFTQV
;
A
#
# COMPACT_ATOMS: atom_id res chain seq x y z
N MET A 1 -19.49 22.48 -1.65
CA MET A 1 -20.06 21.96 -2.90
C MET A 1 -19.20 20.83 -3.41
N ASN A 2 -19.79 19.68 -3.57
CA ASN A 2 -19.07 18.52 -4.07
C ASN A 2 -19.03 18.56 -5.60
N VAL A 3 -17.81 18.53 -6.15
CA VAL A 3 -17.62 18.37 -7.57
C VAL A 3 -17.59 16.87 -7.87
N ALA A 4 -18.44 16.42 -8.77
CA ALA A 4 -18.42 15.03 -9.19
C ALA A 4 -17.12 14.74 -9.94
N LEU A 5 -16.31 13.80 -9.43
CA LEU A 5 -15.10 13.37 -10.09
C LEU A 5 -15.44 12.35 -11.18
N LYS A 6 -14.68 12.38 -12.27
CA LYS A 6 -14.81 11.38 -13.31
C LYS A 6 -14.29 10.04 -12.79
N PRO A 7 -14.83 8.90 -13.28
CA PRO A 7 -14.24 7.60 -12.95
C PRO A 7 -12.75 7.59 -13.27
N GLY A 8 -11.94 7.10 -12.34
CA GLY A 8 -10.48 7.08 -12.47
C GLY A 8 -9.77 8.30 -11.91
N ASP A 9 -10.49 9.36 -11.55
CA ASP A 9 -9.91 10.59 -10.99
C ASP A 9 -9.89 10.59 -9.45
N GLN A 10 -10.58 9.65 -8.82
CA GLN A 10 -10.63 9.60 -7.37
C GLN A 10 -9.32 9.09 -6.78
N ALA A 11 -8.89 9.74 -5.71
CA ALA A 11 -7.69 9.37 -4.99
C ALA A 11 -7.93 9.46 -3.49
N LEU A 12 -7.18 8.66 -2.75
CA LEU A 12 -7.05 8.83 -1.30
C LEU A 12 -5.61 9.26 -1.01
N GLU A 13 -5.43 9.99 0.06
CA GLU A 13 -4.11 10.37 0.53
C GLU A 13 -4.06 10.26 2.04
N LEU A 14 -3.05 9.56 2.55
CA LEU A 14 -2.82 9.38 3.98
C LEU A 14 -1.42 9.86 4.31
N VAL A 15 -1.30 10.63 5.38
CA VAL A 15 -0.02 11.16 5.86
C VAL A 15 0.21 10.65 7.28
N ARG A 16 1.38 10.09 7.54
CA ARG A 16 1.79 9.58 8.86
C ARG A 16 3.21 10.01 9.18
N VAL A 17 3.44 10.32 10.45
CA VAL A 17 4.80 10.54 10.95
C VAL A 17 5.25 9.25 11.62
N MET A 18 6.28 8.62 11.04
CA MET A 18 6.87 7.39 11.56
C MET A 18 8.03 7.74 12.50
N LYS A 19 8.12 7.04 13.63
CA LYS A 19 9.21 7.21 14.59
C LYS A 19 10.37 6.30 14.20
N ALA A 20 10.84 6.46 12.97
CA ALA A 20 11.92 5.66 12.39
C ALA A 20 12.56 6.44 11.25
N SER A 21 13.82 6.11 10.93
CA SER A 21 14.52 6.75 9.82
C SER A 21 13.88 6.38 8.48
N ARG A 22 14.12 7.21 7.48
CA ARG A 22 13.67 6.99 6.12
C ARG A 22 14.13 5.63 5.59
N GLU A 23 15.39 5.31 5.84
CA GLU A 23 16.00 4.05 5.43
C GLU A 23 15.28 2.86 6.07
N ARG A 24 14.96 2.96 7.35
CA ARG A 24 14.24 1.92 8.08
C ARG A 24 12.83 1.72 7.53
N VAL A 25 12.12 2.82 7.26
CA VAL A 25 10.76 2.77 6.72
C VAL A 25 10.77 2.22 5.30
N PHE A 26 11.70 2.70 4.46
CA PHE A 26 11.81 2.21 3.08
C PHE A 26 12.11 0.71 3.04
N ALA A 27 13.02 0.24 3.89
CA ALA A 27 13.34 -1.19 3.97
C ALA A 27 12.09 -2.04 4.29
N ALA A 28 11.21 -1.54 5.16
CA ALA A 28 9.97 -2.22 5.50
C ALA A 28 9.03 -2.38 4.30
N TRP A 29 9.09 -1.48 3.34
CA TRP A 29 8.29 -1.55 2.11
C TRP A 29 8.87 -2.49 1.05
N VAL A 30 10.19 -2.61 0.98
CA VAL A 30 10.84 -3.28 -0.16
C VAL A 30 11.47 -4.63 0.19
N ASP A 31 11.67 -4.94 1.48
CA ASP A 31 12.15 -6.24 1.92
C ASP A 31 10.94 -7.17 2.09
N PRO A 32 10.84 -8.27 1.31
CA PRO A 32 9.68 -9.17 1.39
C PRO A 32 9.42 -9.70 2.80
N ASP A 33 10.45 -10.03 3.57
CA ASP A 33 10.29 -10.53 4.93
C ASP A 33 9.68 -9.47 5.84
N GLN A 34 10.06 -8.21 5.67
CA GLN A 34 9.51 -7.11 6.46
C GLN A 34 8.11 -6.75 5.99
N ALA A 35 7.91 -6.60 4.68
CA ALA A 35 6.61 -6.25 4.11
C ALA A 35 5.54 -7.27 4.49
N SER A 36 5.89 -8.55 4.54
CA SER A 36 4.95 -9.63 4.90
C SER A 36 4.43 -9.51 6.33
N ARG A 37 5.10 -8.76 7.19
CA ARG A 37 4.72 -8.62 8.60
C ARG A 37 3.75 -7.49 8.88
N TRP A 38 3.65 -6.50 8.01
CA TRP A 38 2.79 -5.34 8.28
C TRP A 38 1.81 -5.03 7.15
N TRP A 39 2.14 -5.39 5.91
CA TRP A 39 1.36 -4.94 4.75
C TRP A 39 0.10 -5.79 4.58
N LEU A 40 -0.84 -5.58 5.48
CA LEU A 40 -2.15 -6.24 5.51
C LEU A 40 -3.16 -5.31 6.14
N PRO A 41 -4.40 -5.27 5.61
CA PRO A 41 -5.51 -4.64 6.34
C PRO A 41 -5.74 -5.34 7.66
N GLN A 42 -6.39 -4.65 8.58
CA GLN A 42 -6.76 -5.22 9.86
C GLN A 42 -7.68 -6.44 9.64
N ASP A 43 -7.53 -7.45 10.50
CA ASP A 43 -8.31 -8.69 10.48
C ASP A 43 -8.07 -9.59 9.26
N CYS A 44 -7.04 -9.33 8.48
CA CYS A 44 -6.62 -10.19 7.38
C CYS A 44 -5.37 -10.97 7.76
N THR A 45 -5.18 -12.15 7.16
CA THR A 45 -3.97 -12.95 7.34
C THR A 45 -3.29 -13.18 6.00
N LEU A 46 -1.97 -13.17 5.99
CA LEU A 46 -1.18 -13.35 4.79
C LEU A 46 -1.15 -14.82 4.40
N VAL A 47 -1.44 -15.14 3.14
CA VAL A 47 -1.31 -16.47 2.56
C VAL A 47 0.00 -16.59 1.81
N SER A 48 0.36 -15.59 1.00
CA SER A 48 1.62 -15.57 0.26
C SER A 48 2.01 -14.14 -0.08
N CYS A 49 3.33 -13.91 -0.23
CA CYS A 49 3.87 -12.62 -0.63
C CYS A 49 5.13 -12.86 -1.46
N LYS A 50 5.16 -12.32 -2.68
CA LYS A 50 6.32 -12.36 -3.57
C LYS A 50 6.57 -10.95 -4.10
N MET A 51 7.82 -10.52 -4.10
CA MET A 51 8.18 -9.17 -4.52
C MET A 51 9.52 -9.22 -5.27
N ASP A 52 9.51 -8.68 -6.49
CA ASP A 52 10.73 -8.43 -7.27
C ASP A 52 10.90 -6.92 -7.33
N VAL A 53 11.58 -6.34 -6.33
CA VAL A 53 11.62 -4.90 -6.12
C VAL A 53 12.67 -4.25 -7.01
N ARG A 54 12.25 -3.92 -8.21
CA ARG A 54 13.01 -3.18 -9.22
C ARG A 54 12.03 -2.56 -10.20
N VAL A 55 12.41 -1.54 -10.90
CA VAL A 55 11.56 -0.97 -11.97
C VAL A 55 11.25 -2.08 -12.98
N GLY A 56 9.96 -2.26 -13.25
CA GLY A 56 9.48 -3.34 -14.13
C GLY A 56 9.28 -4.68 -13.41
N GLY A 57 9.70 -4.80 -12.16
CA GLY A 57 9.48 -6.02 -11.38
C GLY A 57 8.05 -6.13 -10.89
N ALA A 58 7.60 -7.35 -10.63
CA ALA A 58 6.24 -7.63 -10.19
C ALA A 58 6.18 -7.92 -8.69
N TRP A 59 5.06 -7.59 -8.09
CA TRP A 59 4.74 -8.02 -6.73
C TRP A 59 3.39 -8.72 -6.73
N HIS A 60 3.24 -9.67 -5.81
CA HIS A 60 2.01 -10.45 -5.69
C HIS A 60 1.79 -10.82 -4.23
N ARG A 61 0.57 -10.59 -3.74
CA ARG A 61 0.21 -10.89 -2.35
C ARG A 61 -1.18 -11.48 -2.31
N ARG A 62 -1.33 -12.58 -1.58
CA ARG A 62 -2.63 -13.19 -1.32
C ARG A 62 -2.91 -13.12 0.16
N MET A 63 -4.13 -12.76 0.50
CA MET A 63 -4.55 -12.62 1.90
C MET A 63 -5.91 -13.26 2.12
N ARG A 64 -6.10 -13.79 3.31
CA ARG A 64 -7.39 -14.31 3.73
C ARG A 64 -8.12 -13.21 4.48
N VAL A 65 -9.32 -12.85 4.01
CA VAL A 65 -10.16 -11.83 4.61
C VAL A 65 -11.11 -12.46 5.65
N PRO A 66 -11.81 -11.63 6.49
CA PRO A 66 -12.59 -12.16 7.62
C PRO A 66 -13.64 -13.20 7.25
N ASP A 67 -14.21 -13.17 6.05
CA ASP A 67 -15.20 -14.18 5.64
C ASP A 67 -14.59 -15.52 5.25
N GLY A 68 -13.24 -15.64 5.31
CA GLY A 68 -12.51 -16.85 4.97
C GLY A 68 -12.08 -16.95 3.52
N SER A 69 -12.55 -16.06 2.65
CA SER A 69 -12.15 -16.06 1.25
C SER A 69 -10.73 -15.49 1.09
N VAL A 70 -10.10 -15.79 -0.05
CA VAL A 70 -8.75 -15.32 -0.37
C VAL A 70 -8.85 -14.25 -1.45
N VAL A 71 -8.23 -13.10 -1.19
CA VAL A 71 -8.15 -11.97 -2.12
C VAL A 71 -6.71 -11.85 -2.56
N ALA A 72 -6.48 -11.69 -3.87
CA ALA A 72 -5.15 -11.49 -4.44
C ALA A 72 -4.95 -10.02 -4.79
N LYS A 73 -3.77 -9.50 -4.47
CA LYS A 73 -3.32 -8.16 -4.85
C LYS A 73 -2.02 -8.31 -5.61
N TRP A 74 -1.84 -7.56 -6.70
CA TRP A 74 -0.60 -7.61 -7.46
C TRP A 74 -0.38 -6.32 -8.23
N GLY A 75 0.84 -6.15 -8.70
CA GLY A 75 1.18 -4.99 -9.51
C GLY A 75 2.62 -5.04 -10.02
N GLU A 76 3.04 -3.92 -10.56
CA GLU A 76 4.37 -3.72 -11.12
C GLU A 76 4.97 -2.45 -10.55
N TYR A 77 6.26 -2.48 -10.23
CA TYR A 77 6.98 -1.31 -9.74
C TYR A 77 7.34 -0.39 -10.91
N HIS A 78 6.95 0.88 -10.81
CA HIS A 78 7.26 1.90 -11.80
C HIS A 78 8.42 2.79 -11.37
N ASP A 79 8.62 2.98 -10.05
CA ASP A 79 9.72 3.77 -9.50
C ASP A 79 10.15 3.14 -8.19
N VAL A 80 11.47 2.94 -8.04
CA VAL A 80 12.08 2.45 -6.80
C VAL A 80 13.28 3.35 -6.53
N SER A 81 13.04 4.45 -5.83
CA SER A 81 14.06 5.46 -5.53
C SER A 81 14.33 5.48 -4.02
N SER A 82 15.26 4.63 -3.59
CA SER A 82 15.61 4.48 -2.18
C SER A 82 16.36 5.71 -1.65
N PRO A 83 16.05 6.21 -0.48
CA PRO A 83 14.96 5.83 0.43
C PRO A 83 13.74 6.77 0.34
N GLU A 84 13.51 7.39 -0.80
CA GLU A 84 12.60 8.55 -0.92
C GLU A 84 11.24 8.20 -1.49
N ARG A 85 11.16 7.25 -2.44
CA ARG A 85 9.96 7.11 -3.24
C ARG A 85 9.78 5.70 -3.77
N LEU A 86 8.53 5.24 -3.78
CA LEU A 86 8.12 3.97 -4.33
C LEU A 86 6.81 4.19 -5.09
N VAL A 87 6.74 3.75 -6.35
CA VAL A 87 5.53 3.82 -7.16
C VAL A 87 5.23 2.44 -7.72
N PHE A 88 4.00 1.98 -7.56
CA PHE A 88 3.61 0.69 -8.08
C PHE A 88 2.12 0.66 -8.45
N THR A 89 1.80 -0.16 -9.44
CA THR A 89 0.40 -0.41 -9.79
C THR A 89 -0.21 -1.36 -8.77
N TYR A 90 -1.54 -1.32 -8.65
CA TYR A 90 -2.27 -2.05 -7.61
C TYR A 90 -3.55 -2.61 -8.21
N ASN A 91 -3.65 -3.94 -8.21
CA ASN A 91 -4.77 -4.68 -8.75
C ASN A 91 -5.35 -5.59 -7.68
N THR A 92 -6.63 -5.91 -7.79
CA THR A 92 -7.31 -6.79 -6.84
C THR A 92 -8.13 -7.82 -7.59
N GLU A 93 -8.00 -9.10 -7.19
CA GLU A 93 -8.86 -10.17 -7.65
C GLU A 93 -9.53 -10.82 -6.45
N TYR A 94 -10.86 -10.89 -6.50
CA TYR A 94 -11.66 -11.48 -5.43
C TYR A 94 -11.84 -12.99 -5.66
N ALA A 95 -12.30 -13.69 -4.62
CA ALA A 95 -12.45 -15.14 -4.64
C ALA A 95 -13.40 -15.64 -5.76
N ASP A 96 -14.36 -14.81 -6.16
CA ASP A 96 -15.30 -15.14 -7.26
C ASP A 96 -14.72 -14.89 -8.65
N GLY A 97 -13.46 -14.45 -8.74
CA GLY A 97 -12.79 -14.15 -10.00
C GLY A 97 -13.00 -12.72 -10.52
N THR A 98 -13.77 -11.90 -9.81
CA THR A 98 -13.94 -10.48 -10.17
C THR A 98 -12.62 -9.75 -9.98
N ILE A 99 -12.25 -8.92 -10.95
CA ILE A 99 -11.01 -8.12 -10.92
C ILE A 99 -11.37 -6.63 -10.97
N ASP A 100 -10.87 -5.88 -10.01
CA ASP A 100 -11.04 -4.42 -9.99
C ASP A 100 -10.17 -3.76 -11.07
N PRO A 101 -10.56 -2.58 -11.57
CA PRO A 101 -9.68 -1.79 -12.43
C PRO A 101 -8.36 -1.47 -11.77
N GLU A 102 -7.29 -1.41 -12.57
CA GLU A 102 -5.95 -1.11 -12.08
C GLU A 102 -5.86 0.30 -11.51
N THR A 103 -5.18 0.43 -10.37
CA THR A 103 -4.94 1.69 -9.69
C THR A 103 -3.43 1.90 -9.50
N LEU A 104 -3.04 3.06 -8.96
CA LEU A 104 -1.63 3.43 -8.80
C LEU A 104 -1.38 3.92 -7.37
N VAL A 105 -0.32 3.41 -6.75
CA VAL A 105 0.10 3.81 -5.42
C VAL A 105 1.44 4.51 -5.49
N THR A 106 1.54 5.67 -4.84
CA THR A 106 2.79 6.41 -4.67
C THR A 106 3.06 6.60 -3.19
N VAL A 107 4.23 6.15 -2.74
CA VAL A 107 4.70 6.36 -1.37
C VAL A 107 5.89 7.28 -1.42
N THR A 108 5.84 8.38 -0.67
CA THR A 108 6.96 9.30 -0.53
C THR A 108 7.37 9.38 0.93
N LEU A 109 8.68 9.44 1.18
CA LEU A 109 9.25 9.48 2.52
C LEU A 109 10.12 10.72 2.63
N GLU A 110 9.77 11.60 3.56
CA GLU A 110 10.51 12.83 3.84
C GLU A 110 11.20 12.70 5.19
N ASP A 111 12.50 12.97 5.22
CA ASP A 111 13.28 12.97 6.46
C ASP A 111 12.95 14.22 7.26
N LEU A 112 12.39 14.04 8.46
CA LEU A 112 12.03 15.13 9.35
C LEU A 112 13.14 15.45 10.37
N GLY A 113 14.24 14.69 10.34
CA GLY A 113 15.28 14.78 11.35
C GLY A 113 14.93 14.00 12.61
N GLU A 114 15.92 13.78 13.47
CA GLU A 114 15.76 13.10 14.76
C GLU A 114 15.16 11.70 14.65
N GLY A 115 15.47 11.00 13.55
CA GLY A 115 14.97 9.63 13.35
C GLY A 115 13.49 9.55 13.05
N ARG A 116 12.89 10.62 12.52
CA ARG A 116 11.47 10.62 12.14
C ARG A 116 11.31 10.84 10.65
N THR A 117 10.27 10.24 10.10
CA THR A 117 9.94 10.26 8.67
C THR A 117 8.49 10.62 8.47
N ARG A 118 8.21 11.56 7.55
CA ARG A 118 6.84 11.78 7.08
C ARG A 118 6.61 10.86 5.89
N LEU A 119 5.67 9.94 6.05
CA LEU A 119 5.19 9.08 4.97
C LEU A 119 3.93 9.66 4.39
N THR A 120 3.90 9.84 3.08
CA THR A 120 2.69 10.21 2.34
C THR A 120 2.37 9.08 1.39
N LEU A 121 1.18 8.50 1.53
CA LEU A 121 0.67 7.48 0.64
C LEU A 121 -0.46 8.07 -0.17
N ARG A 122 -0.30 8.05 -1.50
CA ARG A 122 -1.35 8.44 -2.43
C ARG A 122 -1.74 7.22 -3.26
N HIS A 123 -3.01 6.85 -3.20
CA HIS A 123 -3.56 5.77 -4.02
C HIS A 123 -4.61 6.40 -4.92
N GLU A 124 -4.41 6.34 -6.22
CA GLU A 124 -5.18 7.09 -7.20
C GLU A 124 -5.71 6.21 -8.32
N ARG A 125 -6.53 6.79 -9.17
CA ARG A 125 -7.20 6.13 -10.30
C ARG A 125 -8.29 5.18 -9.86
N PHE A 126 -8.94 5.48 -8.73
CA PHE A 126 -10.11 4.71 -8.31
C PHE A 126 -11.27 4.99 -9.27
N TRP A 127 -12.07 3.96 -9.49
CA TRP A 127 -13.22 4.00 -10.41
C TRP A 127 -14.48 4.52 -9.74
N SER A 128 -14.48 4.68 -8.41
CA SER A 128 -15.63 5.18 -7.67
C SER A 128 -15.21 5.68 -6.30
N GLU A 129 -16.04 6.53 -5.69
CA GLU A 129 -15.82 7.00 -4.33
C GLU A 129 -15.90 5.85 -3.31
N PRO A 130 -16.91 4.92 -3.38
CA PRO A 130 -16.92 3.79 -2.46
C PRO A 130 -15.65 2.95 -2.52
N ALA A 131 -15.03 2.78 -3.69
CA ALA A 131 -13.79 2.04 -3.83
C ALA A 131 -12.65 2.75 -3.07
N SER A 132 -12.53 4.08 -3.20
CA SER A 132 -11.49 4.83 -2.49
C SER A 132 -11.70 4.78 -0.98
N ILE A 133 -12.94 4.85 -0.51
CA ILE A 133 -13.28 4.77 0.92
C ILE A 133 -12.89 3.40 1.47
N SER A 134 -13.21 2.33 0.75
CA SER A 134 -12.87 0.96 1.15
C SER A 134 -11.35 0.79 1.29
N HIS A 135 -10.59 1.27 0.32
CA HIS A 135 -9.13 1.17 0.36
C HIS A 135 -8.51 2.07 1.44
N THR A 136 -9.15 3.21 1.76
CA THR A 136 -8.70 4.05 2.87
C THR A 136 -8.72 3.27 4.18
N GLY A 137 -9.78 2.51 4.44
CA GLY A 137 -9.86 1.66 5.63
C GLY A 137 -8.77 0.61 5.68
N GLY A 138 -8.52 -0.07 4.57
CA GLY A 138 -7.46 -1.08 4.46
C GLY A 138 -6.06 -0.48 4.70
N TRP A 139 -5.76 0.65 4.07
CA TRP A 139 -4.47 1.32 4.25
C TRP A 139 -4.30 1.85 5.67
N THR A 140 -5.36 2.37 6.28
CA THR A 140 -5.29 2.85 7.67
C THR A 140 -4.84 1.72 8.60
N GLY A 141 -5.41 0.53 8.46
CA GLY A 141 -5.00 -0.63 9.25
C GLY A 141 -3.56 -1.06 8.96
N ALA A 142 -3.18 -1.10 7.69
CA ALA A 142 -1.82 -1.48 7.28
C ALA A 142 -0.79 -0.47 7.78
N LEU A 143 -1.05 0.83 7.66
CA LEU A 143 -0.12 1.87 8.13
C LEU A 143 0.00 1.88 9.65
N ASN A 144 -1.06 1.54 10.37
CA ASN A 144 -0.97 1.36 11.83
C ASN A 144 0.01 0.23 12.17
N ARG A 145 -0.04 -0.88 11.43
CA ARG A 145 0.91 -1.99 11.60
C ARG A 145 2.33 -1.59 11.23
N LEU A 146 2.49 -0.84 10.13
CA LEU A 146 3.80 -0.34 9.72
C LEU A 146 4.43 0.54 10.79
N GLU A 147 3.63 1.43 11.37
CA GLU A 147 4.07 2.32 12.43
C GLU A 147 4.59 1.54 13.63
N GLN A 148 3.84 0.52 14.06
CA GLN A 148 4.27 -0.37 15.14
C GLN A 148 5.52 -1.18 14.77
N PHE A 149 5.56 -1.69 13.55
CA PHE A 149 6.66 -2.53 13.07
C PHE A 149 7.99 -1.78 13.00
N THR A 150 7.97 -0.51 12.58
CA THR A 150 9.17 0.31 12.43
C THR A 150 9.59 1.01 13.72
N GLN A 151 8.72 1.06 14.69
CA GLN A 151 8.97 1.67 15.99
C GLN A 151 9.80 0.72 16.84
N VAL A 152 11.04 1.06 17.10
CA VAL A 152 11.95 0.21 17.87
C VAL A 152 12.41 0.94 19.12
#